data_b1dfa4f1680281609ba83062985acb62
#
_entry.id   b1dfa4f1680281609ba83062985acb62
#
_cell.length_a   1.000
_cell.length_b   1.000
_cell.length_c   1.000
_cell.angle_alpha   90.00
_cell.angle_beta   90.00
_cell.angle_gamma   90.00
#
_symmetry.space_group_name_H-M   'P 1'
#
loop_
_entity.id
_entity.type
_entity.pdbx_description
1 polymer ?
#
loop_
_entity_poly.entity_id
_entity_poly.type
_entity_poly.pdbx_seq_one_letter_code
_entity_poly.pdbx_strand_id
1 'polypeptide(L)'
;MKRPEYGTYLDIDPTGKVIDIEIAPTKPRYENTSMDVILLRKDLLIDLVDRGAAHGYHDLVRDVLQRMARDAGLNLCGYEYKDICFRLDSVQSYFKFNLATLDTDVRHRLFPEDKPVYTKVRDELPARYMDDAWVLNSMVADGCIINGMVEHSVLFRGVKIDKGAHVKNCIIMQDCHIEEGVQLENCILDKQAVIKHDGRLIGPSAYPIVISKNMII
;
A
#
# COMPACT_ATOMS: atom_id res chain seq x y z
N MET A 1 13.89 7.86 -8.15
CA MET A 1 12.46 7.51 -8.00
C MET A 1 11.75 7.88 -9.29
N LYS A 2 10.99 6.99 -9.96
CA LYS A 2 10.15 7.41 -11.10
C LYS A 2 9.08 8.36 -10.56
N ARG A 3 8.91 9.52 -11.19
CA ARG A 3 7.84 10.46 -10.86
C ARG A 3 6.49 9.77 -11.09
N PRO A 4 5.52 9.89 -10.20
CA PRO A 4 4.19 9.32 -10.44
C PRO A 4 3.56 10.01 -11.65
N GLU A 5 3.02 9.24 -12.58
CA GLU A 5 2.31 9.77 -13.76
C GLU A 5 1.03 10.52 -13.37
N TYR A 6 0.48 10.22 -12.18
CA TYR A 6 -0.71 10.86 -11.62
C TYR A 6 -0.41 11.31 -10.19
N GLY A 7 0.01 12.55 -10.03
CA GLY A 7 0.34 13.10 -8.73
C GLY A 7 0.03 14.59 -8.64
N THR A 8 0.00 15.10 -7.41
CA THR A 8 -0.06 16.53 -7.15
C THR A 8 1.37 17.03 -6.97
N TYR A 9 1.77 18.02 -7.76
CA TYR A 9 3.11 18.60 -7.75
C TYR A 9 3.04 20.02 -7.19
N LEU A 10 4.05 20.39 -6.42
CA LEU A 10 4.08 21.63 -5.67
C LEU A 10 5.26 22.49 -6.11
N ASP A 11 5.01 23.76 -6.40
CA ASP A 11 6.03 24.79 -6.44
C ASP A 11 6.18 25.39 -5.04
N ILE A 12 7.38 25.27 -4.48
CA ILE A 12 7.68 25.73 -3.13
C ILE A 12 8.81 26.73 -3.20
N ASP A 13 8.60 27.92 -2.69
CA ASP A 13 9.60 28.96 -2.65
C ASP A 13 10.68 28.70 -1.58
N PRO A 14 11.81 29.45 -1.58
CA PRO A 14 12.87 29.28 -0.60
C PRO A 14 12.46 29.47 0.87
N THR A 15 11.31 30.07 1.14
CA THR A 15 10.76 30.25 2.49
C THR A 15 9.93 29.04 2.94
N GLY A 16 9.70 28.05 2.05
CA GLY A 16 8.86 26.88 2.30
C GLY A 16 7.38 27.10 1.98
N LYS A 17 7.02 28.24 1.37
CA LYS A 17 5.64 28.52 0.99
C LYS A 17 5.31 27.87 -0.36
N VAL A 18 4.13 27.24 -0.44
CA VAL A 18 3.58 26.70 -1.69
C VAL A 18 2.99 27.84 -2.50
N ILE A 19 3.51 28.08 -3.70
CA ILE A 19 3.10 29.18 -4.59
C ILE A 19 2.31 28.70 -5.80
N ASP A 20 2.44 27.44 -6.20
CA ASP A 20 1.59 26.81 -7.22
C ASP A 20 1.41 25.31 -6.95
N ILE A 21 0.31 24.77 -7.46
CA ILE A 21 -0.06 23.35 -7.36
C ILE A 21 -0.46 22.85 -8.74
N GLU A 22 0.18 21.80 -9.23
CA GLU A 22 -0.22 21.08 -10.45
C GLU A 22 -0.83 19.73 -10.09
N ILE A 23 -2.03 19.44 -10.61
CA ILE A 23 -2.75 18.19 -10.35
C ILE A 23 -2.76 17.34 -11.62
N ALA A 24 -2.16 16.14 -11.53
CA ALA A 24 -2.05 15.16 -12.61
C ALA A 24 -1.61 15.78 -13.96
N PRO A 25 -0.53 16.58 -14.01
CA PRO A 25 -0.08 17.18 -15.25
C PRO A 25 0.55 16.12 -16.16
N THR A 26 0.36 16.24 -17.48
CA THR A 26 1.00 15.35 -18.48
C THR A 26 2.52 15.44 -18.40
N LYS A 27 3.05 16.63 -18.12
CA LYS A 27 4.49 16.86 -17.88
C LYS A 27 4.63 17.75 -16.66
N PRO A 28 4.99 17.19 -15.49
CA PRO A 28 5.21 18.00 -14.29
C PRO A 28 6.32 19.02 -14.49
N ARG A 29 6.06 20.28 -14.13
CA ARG A 29 7.06 21.34 -14.10
C ARG A 29 7.86 21.32 -12.81
N TYR A 30 7.23 20.87 -11.71
CA TYR A 30 7.80 20.90 -10.37
C TYR A 30 8.33 19.53 -9.96
N GLU A 31 9.28 19.53 -9.02
CA GLU A 31 9.91 18.30 -8.53
C GLU A 31 9.29 17.75 -7.25
N ASN A 32 8.72 18.66 -6.41
CA ASN A 32 8.10 18.26 -5.15
C ASN A 32 6.73 17.62 -5.43
N THR A 33 6.53 16.41 -4.91
CA THR A 33 5.26 15.68 -4.99
C THR A 33 4.55 15.72 -3.65
N SER A 34 3.26 16.03 -3.65
CA SER A 34 2.43 15.93 -2.45
C SER A 34 2.24 14.47 -2.05
N MET A 35 2.28 14.21 -0.75
CA MET A 35 1.88 12.93 -0.17
C MET A 35 0.36 12.84 0.05
N ASP A 36 -0.39 13.87 -0.36
CA ASP A 36 -1.82 14.04 -0.13
C ASP A 36 -2.21 14.05 1.38
N VAL A 37 -1.25 14.47 2.22
CA VAL A 37 -1.46 14.69 3.66
C VAL A 37 -1.47 16.18 3.92
N ILE A 38 -2.59 16.68 4.48
CA ILE A 38 -2.80 18.09 4.73
C ILE A 38 -3.11 18.29 6.20
N LEU A 39 -2.37 19.17 6.87
CA LEU A 39 -2.59 19.56 8.26
C LEU A 39 -3.06 21.00 8.30
N LEU A 40 -4.23 21.24 8.88
CA LEU A 40 -4.79 22.58 9.06
C LEU A 40 -5.65 22.66 10.32
N ARG A 41 -5.93 23.89 10.78
CA ARG A 41 -6.80 24.10 11.93
C ARG A 41 -8.26 23.76 11.58
N LYS A 42 -8.99 23.23 12.57
CA LYS A 42 -10.38 22.79 12.41
C LYS A 42 -11.30 23.93 11.93
N ASP A 43 -11.16 25.11 12.53
CA ASP A 43 -11.96 26.29 12.16
C ASP A 43 -11.75 26.70 10.70
N LEU A 44 -10.49 26.68 10.24
CA LEU A 44 -10.16 26.95 8.85
C LEU A 44 -10.74 25.87 7.92
N LEU A 45 -10.68 24.60 8.29
CA LEU A 45 -11.28 23.53 7.47
C LEU A 45 -12.77 23.73 7.30
N ILE A 46 -13.50 24.04 8.39
CA ILE A 46 -14.94 24.27 8.35
C ILE A 46 -15.25 25.45 7.42
N ASP A 47 -14.55 26.59 7.57
CA ASP A 47 -14.73 27.77 6.72
C ASP A 47 -14.47 27.46 5.23
N LEU A 48 -13.42 26.70 4.92
CA LEU A 48 -13.10 26.28 3.54
C LEU A 48 -14.17 25.37 2.95
N VAL A 49 -14.71 24.43 3.73
CA VAL A 49 -15.78 23.53 3.30
C VAL A 49 -17.07 24.29 3.06
N ASP A 50 -17.49 25.17 3.98
CA ASP A 50 -18.71 25.95 3.87
C ASP A 50 -18.68 26.89 2.66
N ARG A 51 -17.56 27.59 2.47
CA ARG A 51 -17.34 28.42 1.27
C ARG A 51 -17.32 27.60 0.00
N GLY A 52 -16.65 26.44 0.03
CA GLY A 52 -16.59 25.54 -1.11
C GLY A 52 -17.97 25.04 -1.52
N ALA A 53 -18.77 24.61 -0.56
CA ALA A 53 -20.16 24.19 -0.80
C ALA A 53 -21.02 25.31 -1.41
N ALA A 54 -20.89 26.52 -0.91
CA ALA A 54 -21.60 27.70 -1.44
C ALA A 54 -21.23 28.04 -2.91
N HIS A 55 -20.03 27.63 -3.35
CA HIS A 55 -19.55 27.87 -4.72
C HIS A 55 -19.62 26.61 -5.62
N GLY A 56 -20.19 25.50 -5.12
CA GLY A 56 -20.28 24.23 -5.86
C GLY A 56 -18.93 23.54 -6.06
N TYR A 57 -17.98 23.74 -5.15
CA TYR A 57 -16.70 23.04 -5.17
C TYR A 57 -16.83 21.62 -4.62
N HIS A 58 -16.13 20.66 -5.21
CA HIS A 58 -16.21 19.25 -4.87
C HIS A 58 -14.86 18.64 -4.45
N ASP A 59 -13.75 19.32 -4.75
CA ASP A 59 -12.40 18.85 -4.48
C ASP A 59 -11.61 19.91 -3.72
N LEU A 60 -11.20 19.59 -2.47
CA LEU A 60 -10.48 20.53 -1.63
C LEU A 60 -9.15 20.98 -2.26
N VAL A 61 -8.42 20.07 -2.88
CA VAL A 61 -7.11 20.39 -3.45
C VAL A 61 -7.25 21.19 -4.74
N ARG A 62 -8.08 20.72 -5.67
CA ARG A 62 -8.25 21.31 -7.00
C ARG A 62 -9.02 22.63 -6.96
N ASP A 63 -10.16 22.64 -6.27
CA ASP A 63 -11.09 23.75 -6.33
C ASP A 63 -10.77 24.84 -5.32
N VAL A 64 -10.11 24.49 -4.20
CA VAL A 64 -9.80 25.41 -3.12
C VAL A 64 -8.31 25.72 -3.04
N LEU A 65 -7.48 24.71 -2.67
CA LEU A 65 -6.07 24.96 -2.36
C LEU A 65 -5.26 25.44 -3.57
N GLN A 66 -5.48 24.85 -4.75
CA GLN A 66 -4.79 25.26 -5.98
C GLN A 66 -5.06 26.73 -6.35
N ARG A 67 -6.31 27.19 -6.19
CA ARG A 67 -6.67 28.58 -6.46
C ARG A 67 -6.07 29.52 -5.41
N MET A 68 -6.23 29.14 -4.13
CA MET A 68 -5.73 29.97 -3.02
C MET A 68 -4.21 30.04 -2.94
N ALA A 69 -3.49 29.04 -3.43
CA ALA A 69 -2.04 29.11 -3.56
C ALA A 69 -1.63 30.21 -4.54
N ARG A 70 -2.25 30.26 -5.72
CA ARG A 70 -1.99 31.27 -6.75
C ARG A 70 -2.40 32.68 -6.32
N ASP A 71 -3.55 32.81 -5.68
CA ASP A 71 -4.10 34.06 -5.25
C ASP A 71 -3.52 34.58 -3.92
N ALA A 72 -2.55 33.88 -3.35
CA ALA A 72 -1.98 34.09 -2.01
C ALA A 72 -3.05 34.23 -0.90
N GLY A 73 -4.22 33.62 -1.11
CA GLY A 73 -5.35 33.66 -0.17
C GLY A 73 -5.17 32.81 1.09
N LEU A 74 -4.23 31.86 1.07
CA LEU A 74 -3.83 31.05 2.20
C LEU A 74 -2.30 31.00 2.34
N ASN A 75 -1.83 30.94 3.57
CA ASN A 75 -0.42 30.62 3.85
C ASN A 75 -0.23 29.10 3.84
N LEU A 76 0.00 28.54 2.65
CA LEU A 76 0.28 27.12 2.45
C LEU A 76 1.78 26.90 2.58
N CYS A 77 2.20 26.03 3.51
CA CYS A 77 3.60 25.67 3.70
C CYS A 77 3.81 24.21 3.33
N GLY A 78 4.89 23.92 2.58
CA GLY A 78 5.35 22.58 2.28
C GLY A 78 6.20 22.04 3.42
N TYR A 79 5.84 20.87 3.96
CA TYR A 79 6.70 20.11 4.88
C TYR A 79 7.40 19.01 4.10
N GLU A 80 8.74 19.09 4.02
CA GLU A 80 9.54 18.08 3.33
C GLU A 80 9.65 16.81 4.19
N TYR A 81 9.07 15.71 3.71
CA TYR A 81 9.26 14.39 4.29
C TYR A 81 10.49 13.73 3.67
N LYS A 82 11.52 13.45 4.49
CA LYS A 82 12.84 12.99 4.05
C LYS A 82 13.01 11.48 4.06
N ASP A 83 12.02 10.74 4.53
CA ASP A 83 12.09 9.30 4.64
C ASP A 83 11.38 8.57 3.50
N ILE A 84 11.32 7.24 3.58
CA ILE A 84 10.70 6.40 2.57
C ILE A 84 9.19 6.60 2.52
N CYS A 85 8.65 6.75 1.32
CA CYS A 85 7.22 6.86 1.08
C CYS A 85 6.84 5.96 -0.08
N PHE A 86 5.80 5.15 0.12
CA PHE A 86 5.23 4.29 -0.92
C PHE A 86 3.84 4.79 -1.31
N ARG A 87 3.64 5.05 -2.59
CA ARG A 87 2.33 5.38 -3.13
C ARG A 87 1.69 4.12 -3.71
N LEU A 88 0.52 3.76 -3.19
CA LEU A 88 -0.25 2.57 -3.59
C LEU A 88 -1.34 2.98 -4.58
N ASP A 89 -0.97 3.32 -5.80
CA ASP A 89 -1.84 3.84 -6.86
C ASP A 89 -2.22 2.79 -7.92
N SER A 90 -1.63 1.63 -7.85
CA SER A 90 -1.88 0.52 -8.78
C SER A 90 -1.68 -0.84 -8.11
N VAL A 91 -2.21 -1.90 -8.73
CA VAL A 91 -1.97 -3.29 -8.30
C VAL A 91 -0.47 -3.60 -8.30
N GLN A 92 0.26 -3.08 -9.29
CA GLN A 92 1.71 -3.27 -9.41
C GLN A 92 2.46 -2.59 -8.27
N SER A 93 2.11 -1.34 -7.93
CA SER A 93 2.71 -0.63 -6.81
C SER A 93 2.41 -1.32 -5.48
N TYR A 94 1.16 -1.74 -5.28
CA TYR A 94 0.75 -2.52 -4.11
C TYR A 94 1.58 -3.80 -3.96
N PHE A 95 1.69 -4.60 -5.03
CA PHE A 95 2.47 -5.83 -5.06
C PHE A 95 3.95 -5.58 -4.75
N LYS A 96 4.56 -4.66 -5.49
CA LYS A 96 5.97 -4.32 -5.33
C LYS A 96 6.30 -3.83 -3.92
N PHE A 97 5.48 -2.93 -3.38
CA PHE A 97 5.77 -2.32 -2.08
C PHE A 97 5.47 -3.25 -0.90
N ASN A 98 4.49 -4.16 -1.03
CA ASN A 98 4.32 -5.21 -0.02
C ASN A 98 5.54 -6.14 0.01
N LEU A 99 6.02 -6.63 -1.12
CA LEU A 99 7.21 -7.48 -1.16
C LEU A 99 8.48 -6.73 -0.71
N ALA A 100 8.55 -5.40 -0.95
CA ALA A 100 9.67 -4.60 -0.45
C ALA A 100 9.76 -4.57 1.09
N THR A 101 8.65 -4.83 1.82
CA THR A 101 8.69 -4.93 3.29
C THR A 101 9.42 -6.18 3.80
N LEU A 102 9.74 -7.12 2.93
CA LEU A 102 10.59 -8.27 3.27
C LEU A 102 12.04 -7.84 3.55
N ASP A 103 12.47 -6.71 2.97
CA ASP A 103 13.73 -6.07 3.31
C ASP A 103 13.62 -5.42 4.70
N THR A 104 14.57 -5.76 5.58
CA THR A 104 14.60 -5.29 6.98
C THR A 104 14.80 -3.78 7.08
N ASP A 105 15.66 -3.20 6.24
CA ASP A 105 15.92 -1.75 6.26
C ASP A 105 14.70 -0.96 5.80
N VAL A 106 14.01 -1.44 4.75
CA VAL A 106 12.76 -0.87 4.29
C VAL A 106 11.70 -0.92 5.38
N ARG A 107 11.58 -2.05 6.07
CA ARG A 107 10.59 -2.26 7.13
C ARG A 107 10.85 -1.36 8.33
N HIS A 108 12.09 -1.24 8.81
CA HIS A 108 12.46 -0.35 9.93
C HIS A 108 12.23 1.12 9.61
N ARG A 109 12.43 1.53 8.35
CA ARG A 109 12.17 2.90 7.92
C ARG A 109 10.67 3.21 7.80
N LEU A 110 9.84 2.24 7.38
CA LEU A 110 8.39 2.40 7.31
C LEU A 110 7.72 2.34 8.69
N PHE A 111 8.24 1.50 9.58
CA PHE A 111 7.67 1.22 10.90
C PHE A 111 8.75 1.35 11.97
N PRO A 112 9.28 2.56 12.21
CA PRO A 112 10.30 2.79 13.22
C PRO A 112 9.74 2.56 14.63
N GLU A 113 10.55 1.99 15.51
CA GLU A 113 10.13 1.64 16.88
C GLU A 113 9.73 2.86 17.73
N ASP A 114 10.36 4.01 17.48
CA ASP A 114 10.08 5.28 18.15
C ASP A 114 8.78 5.97 17.65
N LYS A 115 8.20 5.49 16.54
CA LYS A 115 6.97 6.02 15.95
C LYS A 115 5.99 4.90 15.57
N PRO A 116 5.44 4.20 16.59
CA PRO A 116 4.59 3.03 16.34
C PRO A 116 3.31 3.42 15.61
N VAL A 117 2.92 2.59 14.63
CA VAL A 117 1.64 2.70 13.95
C VAL A 117 0.60 1.88 14.70
N TYR A 118 -0.37 2.57 15.30
CA TYR A 118 -1.45 1.92 16.04
C TYR A 118 -2.49 1.36 15.09
N THR A 119 -2.69 0.05 15.11
CA THR A 119 -3.67 -0.65 14.30
C THR A 119 -4.58 -1.49 15.19
N LYS A 120 -5.69 -2.00 14.63
CA LYS A 120 -6.56 -2.92 15.35
C LYS A 120 -5.81 -4.22 15.64
N VAL A 121 -5.63 -4.51 16.91
CA VAL A 121 -5.09 -5.79 17.37
C VAL A 121 -6.16 -6.88 17.23
N ARG A 122 -5.76 -8.04 16.73
CA ARG A 122 -6.54 -9.27 16.73
C ARG A 122 -5.67 -10.37 17.31
N ASP A 123 -6.14 -10.98 18.39
CA ASP A 123 -5.45 -12.10 19.01
C ASP A 123 -5.66 -13.34 18.18
N GLU A 124 -4.57 -13.97 17.77
CA GLU A 124 -4.55 -15.23 17.04
C GLU A 124 -3.53 -16.17 17.67
N LEU A 125 -3.65 -17.46 17.37
CA LEU A 125 -2.63 -18.42 17.77
C LEU A 125 -1.31 -18.15 17.02
N PRO A 126 -0.15 -18.47 17.61
CA PRO A 126 1.11 -18.39 16.88
C PRO A 126 1.08 -19.20 15.58
N ALA A 127 1.85 -18.75 14.59
CA ALA A 127 2.00 -19.48 13.33
C ALA A 127 2.59 -20.88 13.60
N ARG A 128 2.04 -21.90 12.93
CA ARG A 128 2.43 -23.29 13.06
C ARG A 128 3.07 -23.81 11.78
N TYR A 129 4.26 -24.37 11.91
CA TYR A 129 5.00 -24.99 10.82
C TYR A 129 4.94 -26.51 11.00
N MET A 130 4.50 -27.23 9.97
CA MET A 130 4.36 -28.68 9.95
C MET A 130 5.64 -29.32 9.38
N ASP A 131 5.68 -30.64 9.34
CA ASP A 131 6.90 -31.41 9.01
C ASP A 131 7.45 -31.13 7.61
N ASP A 132 6.58 -30.86 6.63
CA ASP A 132 6.97 -30.55 5.25
C ASP A 132 7.11 -29.03 4.98
N ALA A 133 7.04 -28.19 6.02
CA ALA A 133 7.13 -26.74 5.87
C ALA A 133 8.55 -26.29 5.54
N TRP A 134 8.68 -25.51 4.48
CA TRP A 134 9.91 -24.82 4.14
C TRP A 134 9.60 -23.33 3.85
N VAL A 135 10.18 -22.43 4.61
CA VAL A 135 9.89 -21.00 4.51
C VAL A 135 11.19 -20.22 4.36
N LEU A 136 11.30 -19.45 3.28
CA LEU A 136 12.48 -18.64 2.96
C LEU A 136 12.08 -17.18 2.67
N ASN A 137 12.78 -16.25 3.31
CA ASN A 137 12.63 -14.80 3.07
C ASN A 137 11.16 -14.35 2.96
N SER A 138 10.34 -14.72 3.93
CA SER A 138 8.90 -14.48 3.91
C SER A 138 8.42 -13.94 5.25
N MET A 139 7.35 -13.15 5.23
CA MET A 139 6.64 -12.70 6.42
C MET A 139 5.40 -13.57 6.62
N VAL A 140 5.28 -14.18 7.80
CA VAL A 140 4.15 -15.05 8.16
C VAL A 140 3.50 -14.50 9.41
N ALA A 141 2.24 -14.11 9.29
CA ALA A 141 1.46 -13.57 10.41
C ALA A 141 0.91 -14.70 11.31
N ASP A 142 0.37 -14.30 12.46
CA ASP A 142 -0.23 -15.20 13.44
C ASP A 142 -1.40 -16.01 12.85
N GLY A 143 -1.68 -17.18 13.42
CA GLY A 143 -2.74 -18.08 13.00
C GLY A 143 -2.47 -18.87 11.72
N CYS A 144 -1.34 -18.65 11.05
CA CYS A 144 -0.98 -19.40 9.85
C CYS A 144 -0.62 -20.85 10.16
N ILE A 145 -0.98 -21.76 9.25
CA ILE A 145 -0.59 -23.17 9.27
C ILE A 145 0.12 -23.48 7.95
N ILE A 146 1.40 -23.79 8.03
CA ILE A 146 2.25 -24.02 6.86
C ILE A 146 2.72 -25.46 6.83
N ASN A 147 2.39 -26.17 5.75
CA ASN A 147 2.84 -27.54 5.46
C ASN A 147 3.40 -27.67 4.03
N GLY A 148 3.76 -26.60 3.41
CA GLY A 148 4.32 -26.54 2.06
C GLY A 148 5.49 -25.56 1.98
N MET A 149 5.88 -25.21 0.75
CA MET A 149 6.99 -24.32 0.47
C MET A 149 6.50 -22.87 0.28
N VAL A 150 7.13 -21.94 1.00
CA VAL A 150 6.84 -20.49 0.92
C VAL A 150 8.14 -19.72 0.70
N GLU A 151 8.23 -19.00 -0.40
CA GLU A 151 9.41 -18.25 -0.81
C GLU A 151 9.04 -16.80 -1.15
N HIS A 152 9.79 -15.85 -0.57
CA HIS A 152 9.69 -14.43 -0.88
C HIS A 152 8.22 -13.91 -0.90
N SER A 153 7.45 -14.25 0.13
CA SER A 153 6.01 -14.00 0.16
C SER A 153 5.56 -13.35 1.47
N VAL A 154 4.41 -12.68 1.43
CA VAL A 154 3.77 -12.07 2.59
C VAL A 154 2.45 -12.78 2.85
N LEU A 155 2.36 -13.48 3.99
CA LEU A 155 1.17 -14.21 4.43
C LEU A 155 0.50 -13.47 5.58
N PHE A 156 -0.76 -13.12 5.39
CA PHE A 156 -1.58 -12.50 6.43
C PHE A 156 -2.15 -13.57 7.38
N ARG A 157 -2.86 -13.13 8.41
CA ARG A 157 -3.36 -13.99 9.49
C ARG A 157 -4.24 -15.13 8.97
N GLY A 158 -4.11 -16.30 9.61
CA GLY A 158 -4.98 -17.44 9.37
C GLY A 158 -4.82 -18.13 8.03
N VAL A 159 -3.77 -17.83 7.27
CA VAL A 159 -3.49 -18.51 6.00
C VAL A 159 -3.10 -19.97 6.23
N LYS A 160 -3.68 -20.87 5.44
CA LYS A 160 -3.35 -22.29 5.43
C LYS A 160 -2.69 -22.68 4.12
N ILE A 161 -1.55 -23.36 4.21
CA ILE A 161 -0.80 -23.89 3.07
C ILE A 161 -0.59 -25.39 3.31
N ASP A 162 -1.23 -26.20 2.47
CA ASP A 162 -1.21 -27.64 2.62
C ASP A 162 0.06 -28.28 2.00
N LYS A 163 0.19 -29.57 2.19
CA LYS A 163 1.35 -30.35 1.78
C LYS A 163 1.62 -30.24 0.28
N GLY A 164 2.90 -30.11 -0.10
CA GLY A 164 3.31 -30.05 -1.50
C GLY A 164 2.95 -28.75 -2.22
N ALA A 165 2.20 -27.84 -1.58
CA ALA A 165 1.94 -26.54 -2.15
C ALA A 165 3.20 -25.68 -2.22
N HIS A 166 3.39 -24.93 -3.29
CA HIS A 166 4.52 -24.03 -3.50
C HIS A 166 4.03 -22.60 -3.78
N VAL A 167 4.38 -21.68 -2.89
CA VAL A 167 4.00 -20.27 -2.92
C VAL A 167 5.25 -19.43 -3.07
N LYS A 168 5.36 -18.68 -4.17
CA LYS A 168 6.51 -17.84 -4.48
C LYS A 168 6.11 -16.46 -4.93
N ASN A 169 6.80 -15.43 -4.42
CA ASN A 169 6.51 -14.03 -4.75
C ASN A 169 5.01 -13.71 -4.63
N CYS A 170 4.35 -14.08 -3.55
CA CYS A 170 2.92 -13.90 -3.40
C CYS A 170 2.56 -13.02 -2.22
N ILE A 171 1.39 -12.38 -2.32
CA ILE A 171 0.74 -11.70 -1.20
C ILE A 171 -0.57 -12.44 -0.97
N ILE A 172 -0.69 -13.11 0.18
CA ILE A 172 -1.87 -13.91 0.51
C ILE A 172 -2.54 -13.29 1.73
N MET A 173 -3.76 -12.76 1.53
CA MET A 173 -4.51 -12.09 2.58
C MET A 173 -5.19 -13.08 3.53
N GLN A 174 -5.87 -12.54 4.55
CA GLN A 174 -6.40 -13.29 5.69
C GLN A 174 -7.28 -14.46 5.28
N ASP A 175 -7.13 -15.56 6.03
CA ASP A 175 -8.01 -16.72 6.00
C ASP A 175 -8.08 -17.42 4.63
N CYS A 176 -7.06 -17.24 3.77
CA CYS A 176 -6.94 -17.97 2.51
C CYS A 176 -6.48 -19.42 2.77
N HIS A 177 -6.92 -20.34 1.89
CA HIS A 177 -6.52 -21.74 1.92
C HIS A 177 -5.92 -22.15 0.57
N ILE A 178 -4.69 -22.63 0.62
CA ILE A 178 -3.94 -23.14 -0.51
C ILE A 178 -3.85 -24.65 -0.32
N GLU A 179 -4.63 -25.40 -1.10
CA GLU A 179 -4.74 -26.85 -0.98
C GLU A 179 -3.48 -27.58 -1.50
N GLU A 180 -3.48 -28.89 -1.33
CA GLU A 180 -2.34 -29.76 -1.64
C GLU A 180 -1.88 -29.62 -3.10
N GLY A 181 -0.55 -29.61 -3.31
CA GLY A 181 0.07 -29.59 -4.64
C GLY A 181 -0.05 -28.28 -5.43
N VAL A 182 -0.71 -27.29 -4.90
CA VAL A 182 -0.93 -25.98 -5.58
C VAL A 182 0.39 -25.25 -5.85
N GLN A 183 0.50 -24.63 -7.04
CA GLN A 183 1.63 -23.78 -7.43
C GLN A 183 1.17 -22.35 -7.66
N LEU A 184 1.67 -21.42 -6.83
CA LEU A 184 1.39 -19.98 -6.95
C LEU A 184 2.70 -19.22 -7.15
N GLU A 185 2.74 -18.40 -8.20
CA GLU A 185 3.85 -17.48 -8.42
C GLU A 185 3.35 -16.12 -8.92
N ASN A 186 3.86 -15.04 -8.32
CA ASN A 186 3.47 -13.67 -8.64
C ASN A 186 1.94 -13.45 -8.56
N CYS A 187 1.34 -13.80 -7.41
CA CYS A 187 -0.10 -13.70 -7.18
C CYS A 187 -0.42 -12.82 -5.98
N ILE A 188 -1.59 -12.19 -6.04
CA ILE A 188 -2.25 -11.54 -4.90
C ILE A 188 -3.57 -12.27 -4.68
N LEU A 189 -3.75 -12.86 -3.52
CA LEU A 189 -5.01 -13.47 -3.11
C LEU A 189 -5.68 -12.56 -2.07
N ASP A 190 -6.89 -12.13 -2.37
CA ASP A 190 -7.72 -11.40 -1.40
C ASP A 190 -8.32 -12.38 -0.39
N LYS A 191 -8.90 -11.86 0.67
CA LYS A 191 -9.34 -12.59 1.87
C LYS A 191 -10.25 -13.77 1.55
N GLN A 192 -10.04 -14.87 2.28
CA GLN A 192 -10.91 -16.05 2.22
C GLN A 192 -10.98 -16.70 0.82
N ALA A 193 -9.97 -16.47 -0.02
CA ALA A 193 -9.82 -17.20 -1.28
C ALA A 193 -9.33 -18.63 -1.02
N VAL A 194 -9.82 -19.58 -1.84
CA VAL A 194 -9.41 -20.99 -1.78
C VAL A 194 -8.89 -21.40 -3.14
N ILE A 195 -7.66 -21.90 -3.19
CA ILE A 195 -7.10 -22.50 -4.40
C ILE A 195 -7.11 -24.01 -4.21
N LYS A 196 -7.87 -24.69 -5.07
CA LYS A 196 -8.08 -26.13 -5.01
C LYS A 196 -6.84 -26.92 -5.42
N HIS A 197 -6.75 -28.15 -4.96
CA HIS A 197 -5.64 -29.08 -5.17
C HIS A 197 -5.14 -29.07 -6.62
N ASP A 198 -3.82 -29.17 -6.76
CA ASP A 198 -3.09 -29.19 -8.04
C ASP A 198 -3.30 -27.93 -8.92
N GLY A 199 -3.96 -26.89 -8.40
CA GLY A 199 -4.13 -25.61 -9.07
C GLY A 199 -2.78 -24.94 -9.39
N ARG A 200 -2.65 -24.34 -10.58
CA ARG A 200 -1.43 -23.66 -10.99
C ARG A 200 -1.73 -22.26 -11.50
N LEU A 201 -1.26 -21.26 -10.78
CA LEU A 201 -1.42 -19.84 -11.11
C LEU A 201 -0.04 -19.18 -11.09
N ILE A 202 0.46 -18.85 -12.27
CA ILE A 202 1.77 -18.21 -12.45
C ILE A 202 1.58 -16.92 -13.23
N GLY A 203 1.67 -15.79 -12.54
CA GLY A 203 1.62 -14.47 -13.12
C GLY A 203 2.98 -14.00 -13.63
N PRO A 204 3.01 -13.06 -14.59
CA PRO A 204 4.25 -12.37 -14.93
C PRO A 204 4.72 -11.48 -13.75
N SER A 205 6.03 -11.35 -13.58
CA SER A 205 6.63 -10.59 -12.46
C SER A 205 6.22 -9.11 -12.44
N ALA A 206 5.94 -8.53 -13.60
CA ALA A 206 5.53 -7.13 -13.73
C ALA A 206 4.02 -6.91 -13.48
N TYR A 207 3.20 -7.96 -13.52
CA TYR A 207 1.75 -7.85 -13.39
C TYR A 207 1.18 -9.09 -12.67
N PRO A 208 0.99 -9.05 -11.34
CA PRO A 208 0.53 -10.20 -10.59
C PRO A 208 -0.90 -10.61 -10.97
N ILE A 209 -1.19 -11.90 -10.87
CA ILE A 209 -2.57 -12.41 -10.93
C ILE A 209 -3.28 -12.02 -9.64
N VAL A 210 -4.47 -11.44 -9.75
CA VAL A 210 -5.28 -11.05 -8.60
C VAL A 210 -6.50 -11.96 -8.49
N ILE A 211 -6.64 -12.63 -7.34
CA ILE A 211 -7.79 -13.45 -6.99
C ILE A 211 -8.65 -12.67 -5.99
N SER A 212 -9.92 -12.50 -6.34
CA SER A 212 -10.85 -11.73 -5.53
C SER A 212 -11.26 -12.45 -4.25
N LYS A 213 -11.76 -11.68 -3.29
CA LYS A 213 -12.27 -12.16 -2.00
C LYS A 213 -13.32 -13.27 -2.17
N ASN A 214 -13.24 -14.30 -1.31
CA ASN A 214 -14.15 -15.47 -1.27
C ASN A 214 -14.15 -16.31 -2.57
N MET A 215 -13.20 -16.11 -3.46
CA MET A 215 -13.12 -16.89 -4.68
C MET A 215 -12.60 -18.30 -4.42
N ILE A 216 -13.18 -19.28 -5.10
CA ILE A 216 -12.73 -20.69 -5.07
C ILE A 216 -12.34 -21.05 -6.49
N ILE A 217 -11.10 -21.47 -6.70
CA ILE A 217 -10.51 -21.80 -8.01
C ILE A 217 -9.88 -23.18 -7.95
#